data_e0560e49899993ccbe66e98973b38f98
#
_entry.id   e0560e49899993ccbe66e98973b38f98
#
_cell.length_a   1.000
_cell.length_b   1.000
_cell.length_c   1.000
_cell.angle_alpha   90.00
_cell.angle_beta   90.00
_cell.angle_gamma   90.00
#
_symmetry.space_group_name_H-M   'P 1'
#
loop_
_entity.id
_entity.type
_entity.pdbx_description
1 polymer ?
#
loop_
_entity_poly.entity_id
_entity_poly.type
_entity_poly.pdbx_seq_one_letter_code
_entity_poly.pdbx_strand_id
1 'polypeptide(L)'
;MRFAALPIASIIFSLTYVLNDTARPEKQLQGLGWLYLSSVLVFAYSAVYTFSKVNVEIRDEGFFITYGSFRFPKQKIDWNKVASVQAIYVEPTQWGGWGFRWVPWKRATAAVMRRGPGLRFDFANNKVFVITVDDANGALEAIRSVMDRMPPN
;
A
#
# COMPACT_ATOMS: atom_id res chain seq x y z
N MET A 1 -10.06 10.96 12.11
CA MET A 1 -9.80 12.38 11.74
C MET A 1 -8.68 13.08 12.55
N ARG A 2 -8.05 12.45 13.53
CA ARG A 2 -7.02 13.12 14.38
C ARG A 2 -5.62 13.22 13.77
N PHE A 3 -5.30 12.48 12.71
CA PHE A 3 -3.95 12.39 12.16
C PHE A 3 -3.59 13.44 11.09
N ALA A 4 -4.58 14.15 10.53
CA ALA A 4 -4.32 15.21 9.56
C ALA A 4 -3.93 16.56 10.22
N ALA A 5 -4.13 16.70 11.51
CA ALA A 5 -3.90 17.96 12.23
C ALA A 5 -2.40 18.34 12.31
N LEU A 6 -1.51 17.37 12.52
CA LEU A 6 -0.07 17.62 12.65
C LEU A 6 0.57 18.19 11.38
N PRO A 7 0.38 17.59 10.18
CA PRO A 7 0.95 18.15 8.95
C PRO A 7 0.36 19.53 8.60
N ILE A 8 -0.93 19.74 8.83
CA ILE A 8 -1.57 21.05 8.61
C ILE A 8 -0.99 22.10 9.55
N ALA A 9 -0.85 21.77 10.84
CA ALA A 9 -0.24 22.66 11.83
C ALA A 9 1.21 23.02 11.47
N SER A 10 2.01 22.08 10.95
CA SER A 10 3.38 22.32 10.49
C SER A 10 3.45 23.28 9.33
N ILE A 11 2.54 23.14 8.34
CA ILE A 11 2.46 24.06 7.19
C ILE A 11 2.06 25.48 7.66
N ILE A 12 1.04 25.58 8.50
CA ILE A 12 0.57 26.88 9.03
C ILE A 12 1.71 27.54 9.82
N PHE A 13 2.39 26.82 10.69
CA PHE A 13 3.51 27.34 11.47
C PHE A 13 4.63 27.85 10.58
N SER A 14 5.03 27.07 9.57
CA SER A 14 6.08 27.46 8.63
C SER A 14 5.69 28.67 7.80
N LEU A 15 4.45 28.73 7.36
CA LEU A 15 3.92 29.87 6.59
C LEU A 15 3.90 31.14 7.43
N THR A 16 3.41 31.04 8.69
CA THR A 16 3.38 32.16 9.62
C THR A 16 4.77 32.67 9.92
N TYR A 17 5.75 31.78 10.09
CA TYR A 17 7.14 32.13 10.33
C TYR A 17 7.74 32.90 9.14
N VAL A 18 7.52 32.45 7.89
CA VAL A 18 8.00 33.14 6.70
C VAL A 18 7.34 34.49 6.49
N LEU A 19 6.03 34.60 6.73
CA LEU A 19 5.29 35.85 6.55
C LEU A 19 5.61 36.91 7.61
N ASN A 20 5.93 36.49 8.83
CA ASN A 20 6.17 37.43 9.93
C ASN A 20 7.60 38.01 9.93
N ASP A 21 8.54 37.44 9.20
CA ASP A 21 9.96 37.86 9.24
C ASP A 21 10.49 38.36 7.87
N THR A 22 9.63 39.08 7.13
CA THR A 22 9.95 39.61 5.81
C THR A 22 11.03 40.72 5.81
N ALA A 23 11.41 41.23 6.97
CA ALA A 23 12.34 42.36 7.11
C ALA A 23 13.84 41.99 7.05
N ARG A 24 14.19 40.69 7.10
CA ARG A 24 15.61 40.25 7.12
C ARG A 24 15.86 39.13 6.10
N PRO A 25 16.69 39.37 5.06
CA PRO A 25 16.92 38.39 3.99
C PRO A 25 17.55 37.07 4.50
N GLU A 26 18.39 37.10 5.51
CA GLU A 26 18.98 35.90 6.10
C GLU A 26 17.92 34.98 6.74
N LYS A 27 16.91 35.57 7.36
CA LYS A 27 15.82 34.81 7.98
C LYS A 27 14.80 34.28 6.95
N GLN A 28 14.66 34.99 5.82
CA GLN A 28 13.84 34.47 4.71
C GLN A 28 14.40 33.15 4.16
N LEU A 29 15.73 33.05 3.98
CA LEU A 29 16.36 31.80 3.53
C LEU A 29 16.16 30.66 4.53
N GLN A 30 16.25 30.95 5.83
CA GLN A 30 15.93 29.96 6.87
C GLN A 30 14.46 29.56 6.86
N GLY A 31 13.55 30.53 6.70
CA GLY A 31 12.11 30.27 6.60
C GLY A 31 11.73 29.41 5.41
N LEU A 32 12.35 29.64 4.23
CA LEU A 32 12.17 28.80 3.05
C LEU A 32 12.70 27.38 3.29
N GLY A 33 13.81 27.22 4.02
CA GLY A 33 14.35 25.92 4.41
C GLY A 33 13.38 25.15 5.28
N TRP A 34 12.74 25.78 6.26
CA TRP A 34 11.72 25.15 7.10
C TRP A 34 10.43 24.81 6.33
N LEU A 35 10.02 25.63 5.37
CA LEU A 35 8.90 25.33 4.49
C LEU A 35 9.19 24.10 3.61
N TYR A 36 10.39 24.02 3.05
CA TYR A 36 10.81 22.86 2.26
C TYR A 36 10.81 21.60 3.12
N LEU A 37 11.46 21.65 4.29
CA LEU A 37 11.51 20.49 5.20
C LEU A 37 10.12 20.02 5.63
N SER A 38 9.22 20.94 6.00
CA SER A 38 7.85 20.60 6.36
C SER A 38 7.07 20.01 5.19
N SER A 39 7.26 20.51 3.97
CA SER A 39 6.60 19.95 2.80
C SER A 39 7.06 18.51 2.49
N VAL A 40 8.35 18.24 2.63
CA VAL A 40 8.92 16.88 2.50
C VAL A 40 8.35 15.94 3.56
N LEU A 41 8.28 16.38 4.81
CA LEU A 41 7.69 15.58 5.90
C LEU A 41 6.21 15.29 5.68
N VAL A 42 5.43 16.28 5.24
CA VAL A 42 4.02 16.11 4.89
C VAL A 42 3.84 15.13 3.73
N PHE A 43 4.67 15.25 2.70
CA PHE A 43 4.65 14.35 1.56
C PHE A 43 4.99 12.90 1.98
N ALA A 44 6.07 12.73 2.75
CA ALA A 44 6.48 11.42 3.27
C ALA A 44 5.40 10.80 4.16
N TYR A 45 4.82 11.60 5.08
CA TYR A 45 3.71 11.14 5.92
C TYR A 45 2.47 10.74 5.10
N SER A 46 2.10 11.56 4.11
CA SER A 46 0.96 11.27 3.22
C SER A 46 1.18 9.99 2.41
N ALA A 47 2.41 9.77 1.94
CA ALA A 47 2.78 8.55 1.25
C ALA A 47 2.65 7.33 2.17
N VAL A 48 3.24 7.37 3.37
CA VAL A 48 3.11 6.30 4.36
C VAL A 48 1.65 6.03 4.71
N TYR A 49 0.86 7.08 4.96
CA TYR A 49 -0.56 6.94 5.29
C TYR A 49 -1.37 6.33 4.15
N THR A 50 -1.08 6.73 2.89
CA THR A 50 -1.75 6.20 1.70
C THR A 50 -1.49 4.71 1.52
N PHE A 51 -0.26 4.26 1.79
CA PHE A 51 0.11 2.85 1.63
C PHE A 51 -0.10 2.00 2.90
N SER A 52 -0.53 2.58 4.02
CA SER A 52 -0.71 1.86 5.29
C SER A 52 -1.94 0.94 5.32
N LYS A 53 -2.91 1.16 4.43
CA LYS A 53 -4.14 0.38 4.40
C LYS A 53 -4.27 -0.31 3.05
N VAL A 54 -4.46 -1.62 3.09
CA VAL A 54 -4.80 -2.43 1.93
C VAL A 54 -6.19 -3.00 2.16
N ASN A 55 -7.12 -2.67 1.28
CA ASN A 55 -8.45 -3.26 1.27
C ASN A 55 -8.50 -4.32 0.19
N VAL A 56 -8.98 -5.48 0.58
CA VAL A 56 -9.14 -6.64 -0.28
C VAL A 56 -10.64 -6.92 -0.40
N GLU A 57 -11.12 -6.98 -1.63
CA GLU A 57 -12.50 -7.35 -1.92
C GLU A 57 -12.49 -8.59 -2.82
N ILE A 58 -13.19 -9.64 -2.38
CA ILE A 58 -13.39 -10.87 -3.14
C ILE A 58 -14.76 -10.75 -3.82
N ARG A 59 -14.76 -10.81 -5.16
CA ARG A 59 -15.98 -10.75 -5.97
C ARG A 59 -15.98 -11.92 -6.94
N ASP A 60 -17.16 -12.22 -7.49
CA ASP A 60 -17.31 -13.29 -8.50
C ASP A 60 -16.45 -13.02 -9.75
N GLU A 61 -16.20 -11.76 -10.08
CA GLU A 61 -15.39 -11.35 -11.24
C GLU A 61 -13.86 -11.39 -11.01
N GLY A 62 -13.39 -11.51 -9.76
CA GLY A 62 -11.98 -11.47 -9.42
C GLY A 62 -11.67 -10.96 -8.02
N PHE A 63 -10.41 -10.95 -7.72
CA PHE A 63 -9.85 -10.45 -6.48
C PHE A 63 -9.40 -9.00 -6.68
N PHE A 64 -10.02 -8.08 -5.95
CA PHE A 64 -9.74 -6.66 -6.07
C PHE A 64 -8.91 -6.19 -4.89
N ILE A 65 -7.80 -5.54 -5.20
CA ILE A 65 -6.92 -4.94 -4.22
C ILE A 65 -6.97 -3.43 -4.42
N THR A 66 -7.25 -2.73 -3.35
CA THR A 66 -7.22 -1.26 -3.33
C THR A 66 -6.30 -0.78 -2.23
N TYR A 67 -5.43 0.15 -2.56
CA TYR A 67 -4.46 0.70 -1.63
C TYR A 67 -4.91 2.05 -1.10
N GLY A 68 -4.72 2.25 0.21
CA GLY A 68 -4.97 3.51 0.89
C GLY A 68 -6.43 3.89 1.06
N SER A 69 -6.61 5.06 1.66
CA SER A 69 -7.94 5.64 1.92
C SER A 69 -8.62 6.14 0.65
N PHE A 70 -7.86 6.47 -0.38
CA PHE A 70 -8.38 6.93 -1.68
C PHE A 70 -8.71 5.77 -2.65
N ARG A 71 -8.50 4.51 -2.22
CA ARG A 71 -8.74 3.31 -3.05
C ARG A 71 -8.03 3.35 -4.41
N PHE A 72 -6.85 3.94 -4.46
CA PHE A 72 -6.01 4.03 -5.65
C PHE A 72 -4.54 3.74 -5.28
N PRO A 73 -3.78 2.97 -6.08
CA PRO A 73 -4.20 2.27 -7.30
C PRO A 73 -5.13 1.08 -7.03
N LYS A 74 -5.91 0.70 -8.05
CA LYS A 74 -6.74 -0.51 -8.02
C LYS A 74 -6.05 -1.60 -8.83
N GLN A 75 -5.97 -2.78 -8.27
CA GLN A 75 -5.47 -3.96 -8.97
C GLN A 75 -6.57 -5.02 -8.99
N LYS A 76 -6.85 -5.56 -10.18
CA LYS A 76 -7.77 -6.67 -10.37
C LYS A 76 -6.98 -7.92 -10.75
N ILE A 77 -7.25 -9.01 -10.06
CA ILE A 77 -6.77 -10.34 -10.39
C ILE A 77 -7.97 -11.15 -10.87
N ASP A 78 -8.00 -11.48 -12.15
CA ASP A 78 -9.06 -12.29 -12.75
C ASP A 78 -8.86 -13.76 -12.34
N TRP A 79 -9.92 -14.42 -11.87
CA TRP A 79 -9.87 -15.82 -11.45
C TRP A 79 -9.42 -16.76 -12.55
N ASN A 80 -9.78 -16.49 -13.79
CA ASN A 80 -9.40 -17.30 -14.97
C ASN A 80 -7.88 -17.39 -15.19
N LYS A 81 -7.11 -16.49 -14.59
CA LYS A 81 -5.65 -16.47 -14.70
C LYS A 81 -4.96 -17.12 -13.49
N VAL A 82 -5.71 -17.42 -12.44
CA VAL A 82 -5.20 -17.98 -11.19
C VAL A 82 -5.20 -19.50 -11.29
N ALA A 83 -4.03 -20.09 -11.17
CA ALA A 83 -3.87 -21.55 -11.14
C ALA A 83 -4.08 -22.12 -9.73
N SER A 84 -3.57 -21.43 -8.71
CA SER A 84 -3.76 -21.84 -7.31
C SER A 84 -3.65 -20.66 -6.33
N VAL A 85 -4.30 -20.81 -5.18
CA VAL A 85 -4.19 -19.86 -4.07
C VAL A 85 -3.83 -20.63 -2.79
N GLN A 86 -2.86 -20.10 -2.05
CA GLN A 86 -2.37 -20.72 -0.83
C GLN A 86 -2.24 -19.67 0.29
N ALA A 87 -2.60 -20.05 1.50
CA ALA A 87 -2.24 -19.28 2.69
C ALA A 87 -0.78 -19.58 3.04
N ILE A 88 0.01 -18.53 3.20
CA ILE A 88 1.43 -18.62 3.55
C ILE A 88 1.77 -17.66 4.67
N TYR A 89 2.91 -17.90 5.32
CA TYR A 89 3.52 -16.90 6.20
C TYR A 89 4.49 -16.05 5.40
N VAL A 90 4.25 -14.74 5.37
CA VAL A 90 5.05 -13.80 4.58
C VAL A 90 6.12 -13.17 5.46
N GLU A 91 7.37 -13.38 5.10
CA GLU A 91 8.54 -12.73 5.67
C GLU A 91 9.02 -11.64 4.70
N PRO A 92 9.03 -10.35 5.08
CA PRO A 92 9.39 -9.26 4.16
C PRO A 92 10.75 -9.43 3.50
N THR A 93 11.75 -9.92 4.24
CA THR A 93 13.11 -10.14 3.72
C THR A 93 13.17 -11.11 2.54
N GLN A 94 12.30 -12.13 2.52
CA GLN A 94 12.22 -13.11 1.43
C GLN A 94 11.60 -12.56 0.16
N TRP A 95 10.84 -11.45 0.29
CA TRP A 95 10.12 -10.79 -0.80
C TRP A 95 10.71 -9.44 -1.16
N GLY A 96 11.96 -9.18 -0.73
CA GLY A 96 12.70 -7.97 -1.03
C GLY A 96 12.37 -6.77 -0.13
N GLY A 97 11.64 -6.97 0.99
CA GLY A 97 11.28 -5.96 2.00
C GLY A 97 9.79 -5.58 2.00
N TRP A 98 9.45 -4.48 2.63
CA TRP A 98 8.08 -3.98 2.75
C TRP A 98 7.62 -3.20 1.51
N GLY A 99 6.30 -3.10 1.34
CA GLY A 99 5.65 -2.32 0.31
C GLY A 99 5.27 -3.15 -0.92
N PHE A 100 4.79 -2.44 -1.95
CA PHE A 100 4.47 -3.03 -3.25
C PHE A 100 5.69 -3.02 -4.15
N ARG A 101 6.07 -4.19 -4.67
CA ARG A 101 7.24 -4.31 -5.53
C ARG A 101 7.20 -5.53 -6.44
N TRP A 102 7.95 -5.44 -7.51
CA TRP A 102 8.27 -6.59 -8.34
C TRP A 102 9.56 -7.27 -7.83
N VAL A 103 9.55 -8.61 -7.79
CA VAL A 103 10.64 -9.47 -7.30
C VAL A 103 11.12 -10.33 -8.47
N PRO A 104 12.10 -9.84 -9.29
CA PRO A 104 12.47 -10.47 -10.57
C PRO A 104 12.90 -11.92 -10.44
N TRP A 105 13.73 -12.23 -9.46
CA TRP A 105 14.28 -13.57 -9.23
C TRP A 105 13.22 -14.62 -8.85
N LYS A 106 12.03 -14.18 -8.40
CA LYS A 106 10.88 -15.06 -8.12
C LYS A 106 9.77 -14.95 -9.15
N ARG A 107 9.94 -14.11 -10.18
CA ARG A 107 8.88 -13.73 -11.13
C ARG A 107 7.58 -13.32 -10.43
N ALA A 108 7.73 -12.68 -9.27
CA ALA A 108 6.66 -12.37 -8.35
C ALA A 108 6.44 -10.87 -8.24
N THR A 109 5.19 -10.51 -7.98
CA THR A 109 4.84 -9.18 -7.45
C THR A 109 4.43 -9.38 -5.99
N ALA A 110 4.95 -8.57 -5.10
CA ALA A 110 4.69 -8.68 -3.68
C ALA A 110 4.11 -7.37 -3.12
N ALA A 111 3.03 -7.49 -2.35
CA ALA A 111 2.41 -6.41 -1.58
C ALA A 111 2.56 -6.74 -0.09
N VAL A 112 3.74 -6.51 0.45
CA VAL A 112 4.11 -6.89 1.82
C VAL A 112 4.01 -5.67 2.72
N MET A 113 2.94 -5.55 3.47
CA MET A 113 2.72 -4.43 4.39
C MET A 113 3.24 -4.72 5.79
N ARG A 114 3.29 -5.99 6.17
CA ARG A 114 3.77 -6.45 7.46
C ARG A 114 4.30 -7.88 7.38
N ARG A 115 5.01 -8.31 8.41
CA ARG A 115 5.33 -9.72 8.66
C ARG A 115 4.09 -10.43 9.17
N GLY A 116 3.76 -11.59 8.64
CA GLY A 116 2.61 -12.36 9.13
C GLY A 116 1.88 -13.16 8.06
N PRO A 117 0.62 -13.51 8.32
CA PRO A 117 -0.18 -14.28 7.38
C PRO A 117 -0.41 -13.53 6.08
N GLY A 118 -0.51 -14.26 4.99
CA GLY A 118 -0.74 -13.72 3.67
C GLY A 118 -1.23 -14.77 2.68
N LEU A 119 -1.57 -14.31 1.49
CA LEU A 119 -2.01 -15.15 0.39
C LEU A 119 -0.98 -15.12 -0.73
N ARG A 120 -0.74 -16.28 -1.30
CA ARG A 120 0.05 -16.47 -2.50
C ARG A 120 -0.87 -16.93 -3.62
N PHE A 121 -0.83 -16.23 -4.73
CA PHE A 121 -1.53 -16.55 -5.96
C PHE A 121 -0.50 -17.01 -6.97
N ASP A 122 -0.63 -18.21 -7.47
CA ASP A 122 0.15 -18.72 -8.58
C ASP A 122 -0.69 -18.61 -9.85
N PHE A 123 -0.15 -17.97 -10.87
CA PHE A 123 -0.83 -17.77 -12.16
C PHE A 123 -0.41 -18.81 -13.18
N ALA A 124 -1.29 -19.11 -14.14
CA ALA A 124 -1.02 -20.04 -15.22
C ALA A 124 0.22 -19.68 -16.07
N ASN A 125 0.64 -18.41 -16.07
CA ASN A 125 1.83 -17.92 -16.77
C ASN A 125 3.11 -17.96 -15.92
N ASN A 126 3.16 -18.75 -14.88
CA ASN A 126 4.27 -18.87 -13.91
C ASN A 126 4.64 -17.56 -13.18
N LYS A 127 3.74 -16.58 -13.15
CA LYS A 127 3.88 -15.42 -12.29
C LYS A 127 3.29 -15.72 -10.92
N VAL A 128 3.83 -15.07 -9.91
CA VAL A 128 3.37 -15.20 -8.53
C VAL A 128 2.97 -13.81 -8.01
N PHE A 129 1.87 -13.76 -7.27
CA PHE A 129 1.50 -12.58 -6.52
C PHE A 129 1.36 -12.93 -5.03
N VAL A 130 1.95 -12.11 -4.17
CA VAL A 130 1.90 -12.30 -2.72
C VAL A 130 1.38 -11.04 -2.07
N ILE A 131 0.46 -11.21 -1.13
CA ILE A 131 -0.11 -10.11 -0.34
C ILE A 131 -0.25 -10.53 1.11
N THR A 132 0.11 -9.64 2.03
CA THR A 132 -0.17 -9.82 3.46
C THR A 132 -1.60 -9.41 3.77
N VAL A 133 -2.32 -10.26 4.49
CA VAL A 133 -3.70 -10.04 4.95
C VAL A 133 -3.82 -10.36 6.42
N ASP A 134 -4.85 -9.85 7.09
CA ASP A 134 -5.03 -10.07 8.52
C ASP A 134 -5.48 -11.52 8.82
N ASP A 135 -6.41 -12.03 8.02
CA ASP A 135 -6.93 -13.39 8.11
C ASP A 135 -6.72 -14.10 6.76
N ALA A 136 -5.60 -14.81 6.64
CA ALA A 136 -5.28 -15.55 5.42
C ALA A 136 -6.15 -16.80 5.25
N ASN A 137 -6.57 -17.44 6.35
CA ASN A 137 -7.38 -18.65 6.28
C ASN A 137 -8.81 -18.33 5.89
N GLY A 138 -9.44 -17.36 6.54
CA GLY A 138 -10.78 -16.92 6.19
C GLY A 138 -10.85 -16.36 4.76
N ALA A 139 -9.83 -15.61 4.33
CA ALA A 139 -9.73 -15.14 2.96
C ALA A 139 -9.57 -16.29 1.96
N LEU A 140 -8.76 -17.31 2.28
CA LEU A 140 -8.61 -18.49 1.43
C LEU A 140 -9.90 -19.30 1.29
N GLU A 141 -10.65 -19.49 2.38
CA GLU A 141 -11.96 -20.15 2.36
C GLU A 141 -12.97 -19.37 1.50
N ALA A 142 -13.03 -18.05 1.67
CA ALA A 142 -13.88 -17.19 0.85
C ALA A 142 -13.52 -17.28 -0.64
N ILE A 143 -12.22 -17.27 -0.98
CA ILE A 143 -11.76 -17.44 -2.37
C ILE A 143 -12.17 -18.79 -2.93
N ARG A 144 -11.96 -19.88 -2.19
CA ARG A 144 -12.36 -21.23 -2.62
C ARG A 144 -13.86 -21.30 -2.87
N SER A 145 -14.67 -20.76 -1.98
CA SER A 145 -16.13 -20.76 -2.15
C SER A 145 -16.61 -20.01 -3.39
N VAL A 146 -15.85 -19.00 -3.83
CA VAL A 146 -16.12 -18.28 -5.09
C VAL A 146 -15.64 -19.09 -6.28
N MET A 147 -14.44 -19.67 -6.23
CA MET A 147 -13.88 -20.48 -7.32
C MET A 147 -14.70 -21.75 -7.58
N ASP A 148 -15.22 -22.40 -6.55
CA ASP A 148 -16.07 -23.60 -6.66
C ASP A 148 -17.43 -23.33 -7.30
N ARG A 149 -17.91 -22.08 -7.27
CA ARG A 149 -19.15 -21.66 -7.91
C ARG A 149 -18.98 -21.28 -9.38
N MET A 150 -17.73 -21.14 -9.83
CA MET A 150 -17.46 -20.82 -11.24
C MET A 150 -17.58 -22.08 -12.10
N PRO A 151 -18.21 -22.00 -13.28
CA PRO A 151 -18.21 -23.12 -14.21
C PRO A 151 -16.77 -23.45 -14.62
N PRO A 152 -16.43 -24.74 -14.74
CA PRO A 152 -15.13 -25.14 -15.27
C PRO A 152 -14.93 -24.59 -16.68
N ASN A 153 -13.78 -24.00 -16.94
CA ASN A 153 -13.39 -23.55 -18.29
C ASN A 153 -13.12 -24.74 -19.21
#